data_d41cd5e0176a30506ab9f6127d6a0d8a
#
_entry.id   d41cd5e0176a30506ab9f6127d6a0d8a
#
_cell.length_a   1.000
_cell.length_b   1.000
_cell.length_c   1.000
_cell.angle_alpha   90.00
_cell.angle_beta   90.00
_cell.angle_gamma   90.00
#
_symmetry.space_group_name_H-M   'P 1'
#
loop_
_entity.id
_entity.type
_entity.pdbx_description
1 polymer ?
#
loop_
_entity_poly.entity_id
_entity_poly.type
_entity_poly.pdbx_seq_one_letter_code
_entity_poly.pdbx_strand_id
1 'polypeptide(L)'
;MGPGHRGPDGAAHRVYVRALYAPAVRGGGRAEPDGWDQVHVVVMGCGRVGSAIARRLETVGHSVAVIDQDPEAFRRLGPDFGGRQVTGLGFDRQTLLDAGIDSAGAFAAVSSGDNSNIIAARVARETFGVEHVVARIYDSKRAEVYERMGIPSVATVPWTVSRLLRELLSVKVTELWREPTGKVLLMRVTVTDGWVGRPLTELEQASGARVAWLVRFGEAQLPTPSTVLQSGDHLVVATTDEFTDRVHQAVEQGTSGGQH
;
A
#
# COMPACT_ATOMS: atom_id res chain seq x y z
N MET A 1 -10.99 -42.39 3.93
CA MET A 1 -11.34 -41.22 4.70
C MET A 1 -10.05 -40.71 5.36
N GLY A 2 -9.41 -39.70 4.79
CA GLY A 2 -8.20 -39.07 5.31
C GLY A 2 -8.54 -37.69 5.88
N PRO A 3 -7.89 -37.22 6.95
CA PRO A 3 -8.21 -35.96 7.61
C PRO A 3 -7.70 -34.78 6.75
N GLY A 4 -8.59 -33.83 6.47
CA GLY A 4 -8.30 -32.61 5.76
C GLY A 4 -7.27 -31.74 6.47
N HIS A 5 -6.19 -31.39 5.77
CA HIS A 5 -5.21 -30.40 6.17
C HIS A 5 -5.87 -29.01 6.19
N ARG A 6 -6.13 -28.51 7.37
CA ARG A 6 -6.36 -27.06 7.58
C ARG A 6 -4.99 -26.41 7.75
N GLY A 7 -4.58 -25.62 6.76
CA GLY A 7 -3.33 -24.86 6.82
C GLY A 7 -3.35 -23.78 7.92
N PRO A 8 -2.19 -23.41 8.47
CA PRO A 8 -2.04 -22.47 9.60
C PRO A 8 -2.20 -20.99 9.25
N ASP A 9 -2.63 -20.64 8.04
CA ASP A 9 -2.48 -19.28 7.48
C ASP A 9 -3.46 -18.21 7.98
N GLY A 10 -4.57 -18.60 8.61
CA GLY A 10 -5.60 -17.61 9.00
C GLY A 10 -5.22 -16.71 10.18
N ALA A 11 -4.44 -17.19 11.12
CA ALA A 11 -4.09 -16.44 12.33
C ALA A 11 -2.92 -15.45 12.10
N ALA A 12 -1.87 -15.89 11.42
CA ALA A 12 -0.72 -15.05 11.10
C ALA A 12 -1.12 -13.88 10.17
N HIS A 13 -2.01 -14.16 9.22
CA HIS A 13 -2.52 -13.14 8.29
C HIS A 13 -3.40 -12.09 9.00
N ARG A 14 -4.23 -12.47 9.98
CA ARG A 14 -5.00 -11.53 10.81
C ARG A 14 -4.10 -10.61 11.65
N VAL A 15 -3.02 -11.13 12.22
CA VAL A 15 -2.06 -10.36 13.01
C VAL A 15 -1.33 -9.33 12.15
N TYR A 16 -0.91 -9.71 10.93
CA TYR A 16 -0.20 -8.81 10.01
C TYR A 16 -1.08 -7.63 9.54
N VAL A 17 -2.34 -7.88 9.22
CA VAL A 17 -3.29 -6.82 8.84
C VAL A 17 -3.59 -5.89 9.99
N ARG A 18 -3.76 -6.45 11.20
CA ARG A 18 -3.98 -5.68 12.42
C ARG A 18 -2.82 -4.72 12.70
N ALA A 19 -1.56 -5.14 12.46
CA ALA A 19 -0.38 -4.30 12.64
C ALA A 19 -0.26 -3.16 11.61
N LEU A 20 -0.71 -3.36 10.37
CA LEU A 20 -0.61 -2.35 9.30
C LEU A 20 -1.64 -1.22 9.42
N TYR A 21 -2.76 -1.47 10.09
CA TYR A 21 -3.88 -0.51 10.16
C TYR A 21 -4.20 -0.06 11.58
N ALA A 22 -3.33 -0.35 12.57
CA ALA A 22 -3.47 0.19 13.91
C ALA A 22 -3.21 1.71 13.88
N PRO A 23 -4.13 2.56 14.37
CA PRO A 23 -3.84 3.97 14.53
C PRO A 23 -2.68 4.13 15.52
N ALA A 24 -1.78 5.08 15.22
CA ALA A 24 -0.69 5.42 16.13
C ALA A 24 -1.29 5.93 17.46
N VAL A 25 -1.17 5.13 18.51
CA VAL A 25 -1.66 5.49 19.85
C VAL A 25 -0.83 6.67 20.35
N ARG A 26 -1.44 7.85 20.42
CA ARG A 26 -0.90 9.00 21.16
C ARG A 26 -1.27 8.85 22.62
N GLY A 27 -0.28 8.58 23.46
CA GLY A 27 -0.28 8.91 24.90
C GLY A 27 -0.92 7.88 25.83
N GLY A 28 -0.06 7.23 26.64
CA GLY A 28 -0.16 6.86 28.03
C GLY A 28 -1.49 6.36 28.60
N GLY A 29 -1.77 5.08 28.43
CA GLY A 29 -2.78 4.34 29.16
C GLY A 29 -2.73 2.89 28.72
N ARG A 30 -2.60 1.94 29.66
CA ARG A 30 -2.79 0.52 29.37
C ARG A 30 -4.24 0.31 28.93
N ALA A 31 -4.50 0.37 27.63
CA ALA A 31 -5.72 -0.12 27.02
C ALA A 31 -5.39 -1.45 26.35
N GLU A 32 -6.16 -2.46 26.64
CA GLU A 32 -6.12 -3.76 25.96
C GLU A 32 -6.36 -3.57 24.46
N PRO A 33 -5.69 -4.33 23.54
CA PRO A 33 -5.72 -4.07 22.11
C PRO A 33 -7.01 -4.55 21.42
N ASP A 34 -8.14 -4.61 22.07
CA ASP A 34 -9.40 -5.15 21.55
C ASP A 34 -10.44 -4.11 21.11
N GLY A 35 -10.07 -2.83 21.01
CA GLY A 35 -10.99 -1.75 20.70
C GLY A 35 -10.78 -1.08 19.36
N TRP A 36 -10.86 -1.80 18.24
CA TRP A 36 -11.26 -1.19 16.99
C TRP A 36 -12.77 -0.98 17.05
N ASP A 37 -13.21 0.26 17.19
CA ASP A 37 -14.63 0.55 17.04
C ASP A 37 -15.08 0.02 15.69
N GLN A 38 -16.13 -0.81 15.72
CA GLN A 38 -16.71 -1.37 14.51
C GLN A 38 -17.26 -0.22 13.66
N VAL A 39 -16.61 0.03 12.53
CA VAL A 39 -17.01 1.11 11.60
C VAL A 39 -17.83 0.52 10.46
N HIS A 40 -18.92 1.20 10.08
CA HIS A 40 -19.61 0.91 8.85
C HIS A 40 -18.88 1.55 7.66
N VAL A 41 -18.53 0.75 6.65
CA VAL A 41 -17.78 1.20 5.46
C VAL A 41 -18.61 0.94 4.21
N VAL A 42 -18.80 1.98 3.41
CA VAL A 42 -19.46 1.84 2.09
C VAL A 42 -18.40 1.83 0.99
N VAL A 43 -18.43 0.80 0.15
CA VAL A 43 -17.51 0.62 -0.98
C VAL A 43 -18.28 0.73 -2.28
N MET A 44 -17.99 1.73 -3.11
CA MET A 44 -18.55 1.90 -4.44
C MET A 44 -17.65 1.26 -5.50
N GLY A 45 -18.19 0.28 -6.22
CA GLY A 45 -17.53 -0.51 -7.25
C GLY A 45 -17.12 -1.89 -6.72
N CYS A 46 -17.76 -2.95 -7.23
CA CYS A 46 -17.48 -4.35 -6.92
C CYS A 46 -16.54 -5.01 -7.94
N GLY A 47 -15.55 -4.25 -8.45
CA GLY A 47 -14.48 -4.77 -9.26
C GLY A 47 -13.44 -5.52 -8.42
N ARG A 48 -12.29 -5.86 -9.04
CA ARG A 48 -11.18 -6.55 -8.35
C ARG A 48 -10.70 -5.85 -7.09
N VAL A 49 -10.60 -4.52 -7.11
CA VAL A 49 -10.16 -3.71 -5.97
C VAL A 49 -11.24 -3.64 -4.90
N GLY A 50 -12.47 -3.26 -5.28
CA GLY A 50 -13.54 -3.08 -4.29
C GLY A 50 -13.95 -4.37 -3.59
N SER A 51 -14.04 -5.49 -4.31
CA SER A 51 -14.32 -6.78 -3.68
C SER A 51 -13.21 -7.23 -2.74
N ALA A 52 -11.95 -6.93 -3.06
CA ALA A 52 -10.82 -7.23 -2.17
C ALA A 52 -10.85 -6.37 -0.90
N ILE A 53 -11.14 -5.07 -1.03
CA ILE A 53 -11.31 -4.15 0.10
C ILE A 53 -12.46 -4.62 0.98
N ALA A 54 -13.63 -4.90 0.41
CA ALA A 54 -14.82 -5.29 1.14
C ALA A 54 -14.59 -6.55 1.99
N ARG A 55 -14.07 -7.62 1.38
CA ARG A 55 -13.74 -8.86 2.09
C ARG A 55 -12.69 -8.65 3.19
N ARG A 56 -11.72 -7.77 2.93
CA ARG A 56 -10.68 -7.49 3.91
C ARG A 56 -11.23 -6.76 5.13
N LEU A 57 -12.04 -5.74 4.92
CA LEU A 57 -12.70 -4.99 5.98
C LEU A 57 -13.61 -5.90 6.83
N GLU A 58 -14.38 -6.77 6.20
CA GLU A 58 -15.21 -7.75 6.90
C GLU A 58 -14.37 -8.73 7.73
N THR A 59 -13.24 -9.22 7.21
CA THR A 59 -12.35 -10.14 7.93
C THR A 59 -11.79 -9.51 9.21
N VAL A 60 -11.61 -8.19 9.26
CA VAL A 60 -11.14 -7.48 10.46
C VAL A 60 -12.28 -6.96 11.33
N GLY A 61 -13.53 -7.29 11.02
CA GLY A 61 -14.70 -7.07 11.87
C GLY A 61 -15.49 -5.80 11.58
N HIS A 62 -15.21 -5.08 10.48
CA HIS A 62 -16.03 -3.93 10.08
C HIS A 62 -17.33 -4.36 9.40
N SER A 63 -18.37 -3.55 9.54
CA SER A 63 -19.60 -3.67 8.76
C SER A 63 -19.38 -3.08 7.37
N VAL A 64 -19.78 -3.78 6.31
CA VAL A 64 -19.50 -3.36 4.92
C VAL A 64 -20.76 -3.38 4.07
N ALA A 65 -20.99 -2.32 3.29
CA ALA A 65 -21.92 -2.31 2.16
C ALA A 65 -21.14 -2.09 0.85
N VAL A 66 -21.50 -2.82 -0.20
CA VAL A 66 -20.87 -2.70 -1.52
C VAL A 66 -21.94 -2.28 -2.53
N ILE A 67 -21.65 -1.21 -3.28
CA ILE A 67 -22.51 -0.69 -4.33
C ILE A 67 -21.90 -1.00 -5.70
N ASP A 68 -22.66 -1.55 -6.62
CA ASP A 68 -22.27 -1.66 -8.03
C ASP A 68 -23.52 -1.56 -8.93
N GLN A 69 -23.36 -1.07 -10.15
CA GLN A 69 -24.43 -1.01 -11.12
C GLN A 69 -24.75 -2.39 -11.71
N ASP A 70 -23.74 -3.26 -11.79
CA ASP A 70 -23.85 -4.62 -12.30
C ASP A 70 -24.03 -5.62 -11.14
N PRO A 71 -25.21 -6.22 -10.97
CA PRO A 71 -25.44 -7.21 -9.93
C PRO A 71 -24.55 -8.45 -10.07
N GLU A 72 -24.08 -8.78 -11.26
CA GLU A 72 -23.15 -9.88 -11.49
C GLU A 72 -21.75 -9.61 -10.89
N ALA A 73 -21.40 -8.33 -10.69
CA ALA A 73 -20.14 -7.95 -10.08
C ALA A 73 -20.00 -8.51 -8.65
N PHE A 74 -21.11 -8.66 -7.93
CA PHE A 74 -21.13 -9.17 -6.55
C PHE A 74 -20.66 -10.61 -6.41
N ARG A 75 -20.63 -11.40 -7.47
CA ARG A 75 -20.03 -12.75 -7.45
C ARG A 75 -18.57 -12.75 -6.97
N ARG A 76 -17.86 -11.62 -7.13
CA ARG A 76 -16.46 -11.46 -6.66
C ARG A 76 -16.32 -11.41 -5.15
N LEU A 77 -17.40 -11.12 -4.43
CA LEU A 77 -17.41 -11.11 -2.98
C LEU A 77 -17.33 -12.53 -2.40
N GLY A 78 -17.83 -13.52 -3.15
CA GLY A 78 -17.89 -14.90 -2.71
C GLY A 78 -19.15 -15.20 -1.86
N PRO A 79 -19.43 -16.50 -1.63
CA PRO A 79 -20.64 -16.93 -0.94
C PRO A 79 -20.65 -16.61 0.56
N ASP A 80 -19.48 -16.43 1.17
CA ASP A 80 -19.33 -16.21 2.61
C ASP A 80 -19.37 -14.71 2.98
N PHE A 81 -19.55 -13.80 2.03
CA PHE A 81 -19.64 -12.38 2.29
C PHE A 81 -20.98 -12.03 2.94
N GLY A 82 -20.95 -11.64 4.21
CA GLY A 82 -22.12 -11.27 5.02
C GLY A 82 -22.52 -9.80 4.94
N GLY A 83 -21.72 -8.96 4.24
CA GLY A 83 -22.02 -7.54 4.06
C GLY A 83 -23.17 -7.28 3.09
N ARG A 84 -23.66 -6.04 3.09
CA ARG A 84 -24.78 -5.63 2.23
C ARG A 84 -24.32 -5.42 0.78
N GLN A 85 -25.13 -5.89 -0.18
CA GLN A 85 -24.95 -5.68 -1.61
C GLN A 85 -26.07 -4.79 -2.12
N VAL A 86 -25.72 -3.66 -2.75
CA VAL A 86 -26.70 -2.67 -3.24
C VAL A 86 -26.46 -2.43 -4.73
N THR A 87 -27.44 -2.75 -5.53
CA THR A 87 -27.38 -2.50 -6.98
C THR A 87 -27.83 -1.07 -7.28
N GLY A 88 -26.97 -0.28 -7.91
CA GLY A 88 -27.31 1.10 -8.26
C GLY A 88 -26.09 1.98 -8.59
N LEU A 89 -26.40 3.26 -8.85
CA LEU A 89 -25.38 4.27 -9.09
C LEU A 89 -24.81 4.76 -7.76
N GLY A 90 -23.51 4.60 -7.54
CA GLY A 90 -22.87 4.90 -6.25
C GLY A 90 -22.73 6.41 -5.90
N PHE A 91 -23.30 7.28 -6.71
CA PHE A 91 -23.49 8.71 -6.42
C PHE A 91 -24.97 9.11 -6.33
N ASP A 92 -25.89 8.14 -6.56
CA ASP A 92 -27.32 8.37 -6.36
C ASP A 92 -27.64 8.37 -4.87
N ARG A 93 -28.46 9.35 -4.47
CA ARG A 93 -28.77 9.57 -3.06
C ARG A 93 -29.46 8.36 -2.42
N GLN A 94 -30.46 7.77 -3.13
CA GLN A 94 -31.19 6.64 -2.58
C GLN A 94 -30.30 5.40 -2.47
N THR A 95 -29.51 5.11 -3.49
CA THR A 95 -28.53 4.01 -3.49
C THR A 95 -27.54 4.13 -2.33
N LEU A 96 -27.06 5.33 -2.05
CA LEU A 96 -26.17 5.58 -0.91
C LEU A 96 -26.88 5.37 0.43
N LEU A 97 -28.12 5.81 0.57
CA LEU A 97 -28.94 5.56 1.77
C LEU A 97 -29.22 4.08 1.97
N ASP A 98 -29.54 3.35 0.90
CA ASP A 98 -29.74 1.89 0.94
C ASP A 98 -28.46 1.14 1.35
N ALA A 99 -27.30 1.72 1.11
CA ALA A 99 -26.01 1.23 1.57
C ALA A 99 -25.66 1.65 3.00
N GLY A 100 -26.47 2.48 3.66
CA GLY A 100 -26.25 2.96 5.03
C GLY A 100 -25.21 4.05 5.15
N ILE A 101 -25.07 4.91 4.14
CA ILE A 101 -24.08 5.99 4.10
C ILE A 101 -24.24 7.01 5.25
N ASP A 102 -25.45 7.18 5.75
CA ASP A 102 -25.80 8.07 6.86
C ASP A 102 -25.18 7.67 8.21
N SER A 103 -24.84 6.39 8.35
CA SER A 103 -24.12 5.84 9.51
C SER A 103 -22.68 5.41 9.21
N ALA A 104 -22.19 5.68 7.98
CA ALA A 104 -20.86 5.25 7.58
C ALA A 104 -19.78 6.15 8.15
N GLY A 105 -18.76 5.56 8.77
CA GLY A 105 -17.53 6.25 9.16
C GLY A 105 -16.52 6.36 8.02
N ALA A 106 -16.66 5.52 6.96
CA ALA A 106 -15.75 5.56 5.82
C ALA A 106 -16.46 5.23 4.50
N PHE A 107 -15.94 5.82 3.40
CA PHE A 107 -16.41 5.59 2.04
C PHE A 107 -15.24 5.43 1.06
N ALA A 108 -15.28 4.38 0.26
CA ALA A 108 -14.27 4.11 -0.76
C ALA A 108 -14.89 4.07 -2.16
N ALA A 109 -14.56 5.04 -3.02
CA ALA A 109 -14.97 5.07 -4.42
C ALA A 109 -13.90 4.43 -5.32
N VAL A 110 -14.13 3.20 -5.76
CA VAL A 110 -13.13 2.39 -6.50
C VAL A 110 -13.66 1.75 -7.77
N SER A 111 -14.71 2.33 -8.35
CA SER A 111 -15.25 1.91 -9.65
C SER A 111 -14.26 2.16 -10.80
N SER A 112 -14.58 1.75 -12.01
CA SER A 112 -13.70 1.93 -13.19
C SER A 112 -13.64 3.36 -13.72
N GLY A 113 -14.52 4.26 -13.28
CA GLY A 113 -14.61 5.62 -13.80
C GLY A 113 -14.12 6.68 -12.82
N ASP A 114 -13.11 7.46 -13.19
CA ASP A 114 -12.58 8.55 -12.36
C ASP A 114 -13.65 9.58 -11.98
N ASN A 115 -14.47 10.01 -12.97
CA ASN A 115 -15.53 10.98 -12.73
C ASN A 115 -16.57 10.48 -11.73
N SER A 116 -17.00 9.21 -11.89
CA SER A 116 -17.96 8.59 -10.97
C SER A 116 -17.39 8.47 -9.55
N ASN A 117 -16.11 8.09 -9.44
CA ASN A 117 -15.44 7.97 -8.15
C ASN A 117 -15.36 9.32 -7.43
N ILE A 118 -15.03 10.38 -8.17
CA ILE A 118 -14.95 11.73 -7.63
C ILE A 118 -16.30 12.26 -7.19
N ILE A 119 -17.33 12.13 -8.05
CA ILE A 119 -18.68 12.61 -7.72
C ILE A 119 -19.18 11.89 -6.48
N ALA A 120 -19.04 10.56 -6.42
CA ALA A 120 -19.48 9.77 -5.28
C ALA A 120 -18.73 10.15 -4.00
N ALA A 121 -17.41 10.34 -4.06
CA ALA A 121 -16.59 10.76 -2.94
C ALA A 121 -17.01 12.14 -2.40
N ARG A 122 -17.30 13.09 -3.30
CA ARG A 122 -17.80 14.40 -2.92
C ARG A 122 -19.18 14.31 -2.26
N VAL A 123 -20.10 13.58 -2.85
CA VAL A 123 -21.45 13.37 -2.29
C VAL A 123 -21.36 12.75 -0.90
N ALA A 124 -20.55 11.69 -0.73
CA ALA A 124 -20.34 11.05 0.58
C ALA A 124 -19.83 12.05 1.62
N ARG A 125 -18.86 12.88 1.26
CA ARG A 125 -18.23 13.83 2.18
C ARG A 125 -19.08 15.08 2.40
N GLU A 126 -19.53 15.74 1.33
CA GLU A 126 -20.16 17.07 1.41
C GLU A 126 -21.66 16.98 1.77
N THR A 127 -22.35 15.91 1.35
CA THR A 127 -23.79 15.74 1.58
C THR A 127 -24.10 14.88 2.81
N PHE A 128 -23.32 13.82 3.01
CA PHE A 128 -23.56 12.88 4.11
C PHE A 128 -22.59 13.04 5.28
N GLY A 129 -21.54 13.87 5.15
CA GLY A 129 -20.60 14.15 6.23
C GLY A 129 -19.68 13.01 6.59
N VAL A 130 -19.46 12.04 5.68
CA VAL A 130 -18.56 10.92 5.95
C VAL A 130 -17.14 11.44 6.15
N GLU A 131 -16.53 11.09 7.29
CA GLU A 131 -15.24 11.63 7.71
C GLU A 131 -14.08 11.12 6.86
N HIS A 132 -14.06 9.80 6.65
CA HIS A 132 -12.98 9.14 5.93
C HIS A 132 -13.42 8.73 4.52
N VAL A 133 -13.05 9.54 3.54
CA VAL A 133 -13.40 9.29 2.14
C VAL A 133 -12.14 9.11 1.32
N VAL A 134 -12.09 8.10 0.46
CA VAL A 134 -11.01 7.87 -0.50
C VAL A 134 -11.55 7.57 -1.88
N ALA A 135 -10.92 8.13 -2.92
CA ALA A 135 -11.26 7.86 -4.31
C ALA A 135 -10.07 7.26 -5.08
N ARG A 136 -10.32 6.21 -5.85
CA ARG A 136 -9.35 5.71 -6.82
C ARG A 136 -9.43 6.53 -8.09
N ILE A 137 -8.31 7.05 -8.57
CA ILE A 137 -8.20 7.84 -9.79
C ILE A 137 -7.08 7.26 -10.65
N TYR A 138 -7.34 7.04 -11.93
CA TYR A 138 -6.35 6.53 -12.87
C TYR A 138 -5.43 7.64 -13.38
N ASP A 139 -5.99 8.84 -13.63
CA ASP A 139 -5.25 9.99 -14.11
C ASP A 139 -4.58 10.74 -12.95
N SER A 140 -3.23 10.71 -12.92
CA SER A 140 -2.44 11.35 -11.87
C SER A 140 -2.62 12.85 -11.78
N LYS A 141 -2.82 13.54 -12.92
CA LYS A 141 -3.03 15.00 -12.94
C LYS A 141 -4.38 15.36 -12.29
N ARG A 142 -5.39 14.53 -12.51
CA ARG A 142 -6.68 14.68 -11.83
C ARG A 142 -6.56 14.40 -10.33
N ALA A 143 -5.81 13.35 -9.94
CA ALA A 143 -5.59 13.03 -8.54
C ALA A 143 -5.04 14.23 -7.76
N GLU A 144 -4.00 14.90 -8.27
CA GLU A 144 -3.42 16.10 -7.66
C GLU A 144 -4.43 17.24 -7.45
N VAL A 145 -5.34 17.45 -8.41
CA VAL A 145 -6.38 18.49 -8.31
C VAL A 145 -7.34 18.15 -7.18
N TYR A 146 -7.78 16.89 -7.08
CA TYR A 146 -8.75 16.47 -6.08
C TYR A 146 -8.17 16.36 -4.66
N GLU A 147 -6.91 16.02 -4.53
CA GLU A 147 -6.19 16.09 -3.26
C GLU A 147 -6.14 17.52 -2.71
N ARG A 148 -5.91 18.51 -3.57
CA ARG A 148 -5.99 19.95 -3.19
C ARG A 148 -7.39 20.36 -2.76
N MET A 149 -8.43 19.70 -3.26
CA MET A 149 -9.82 19.87 -2.83
C MET A 149 -10.17 19.08 -1.57
N GLY A 150 -9.18 18.42 -0.96
CA GLY A 150 -9.32 17.67 0.27
C GLY A 150 -9.93 16.28 0.11
N ILE A 151 -9.98 15.71 -1.10
CA ILE A 151 -10.39 14.33 -1.33
C ILE A 151 -9.14 13.47 -1.48
N PRO A 152 -8.79 12.65 -0.49
CA PRO A 152 -7.68 11.72 -0.61
C PRO A 152 -7.88 10.80 -1.82
N SER A 153 -6.89 10.78 -2.71
CA SER A 153 -6.95 9.99 -3.93
C SER A 153 -5.76 9.04 -4.07
N VAL A 154 -6.01 7.87 -4.66
CA VAL A 154 -4.99 6.89 -4.95
C VAL A 154 -4.83 6.75 -6.46
N ALA A 155 -3.74 7.30 -7.01
CA ALA A 155 -3.37 7.18 -8.41
C ALA A 155 -2.66 5.84 -8.64
N THR A 156 -3.39 4.83 -9.14
CA THR A 156 -2.87 3.45 -9.23
C THR A 156 -1.97 3.21 -10.44
N VAL A 157 -2.17 3.93 -11.55
CA VAL A 157 -1.43 3.70 -12.81
C VAL A 157 0.05 4.07 -12.70
N PRO A 158 0.45 5.27 -12.23
CA PRO A 158 1.86 5.63 -12.10
C PRO A 158 2.65 4.66 -11.22
N TRP A 159 2.05 4.24 -10.12
CA TRP A 159 2.68 3.26 -9.22
C TRP A 159 2.89 1.91 -9.90
N THR A 160 1.85 1.40 -10.60
CA THR A 160 1.94 0.13 -11.33
C THR A 160 2.96 0.19 -12.45
N VAL A 161 2.95 1.27 -13.26
CA VAL A 161 3.91 1.46 -14.36
C VAL A 161 5.34 1.52 -13.82
N SER A 162 5.59 2.31 -12.77
CA SER A 162 6.91 2.40 -12.14
C SER A 162 7.38 1.03 -11.62
N ARG A 163 6.48 0.24 -11.04
CA ARG A 163 6.80 -1.11 -10.57
C ARG A 163 7.18 -2.04 -11.73
N LEU A 164 6.40 -2.04 -12.81
CA LEU A 164 6.68 -2.87 -13.98
C LEU A 164 7.98 -2.46 -14.69
N LEU A 165 8.22 -1.17 -14.86
CA LEU A 165 9.45 -0.68 -15.47
C LEU A 165 10.69 -1.08 -14.67
N ARG A 166 10.63 -1.07 -13.35
CA ARG A 166 11.71 -1.54 -12.48
C ARG A 166 12.05 -3.02 -12.70
N GLU A 167 11.03 -3.85 -12.81
CA GLU A 167 11.25 -5.30 -13.05
C GLU A 167 11.77 -5.57 -14.49
N LEU A 168 11.29 -4.80 -15.47
CA LEU A 168 11.70 -4.93 -16.88
C LEU A 168 13.12 -4.44 -17.14
N LEU A 169 13.53 -3.36 -16.51
CA LEU A 169 14.78 -2.68 -16.82
C LEU A 169 15.94 -3.09 -15.91
N SER A 170 15.71 -4.00 -14.96
CA SER A 170 16.73 -4.47 -13.98
C SER A 170 17.52 -3.32 -13.35
N VAL A 171 16.83 -2.25 -12.95
CA VAL A 171 17.45 -1.03 -12.44
C VAL A 171 18.14 -1.33 -11.10
N LYS A 172 19.45 -1.08 -11.05
CA LYS A 172 20.29 -1.37 -9.86
C LYS A 172 19.98 -0.49 -8.67
N VAL A 173 19.52 0.74 -8.92
CA VAL A 173 19.15 1.70 -7.87
C VAL A 173 17.75 2.25 -8.16
N THR A 174 16.87 2.22 -7.17
CA THR A 174 15.46 2.64 -7.34
C THR A 174 14.94 3.33 -6.10
N GLU A 175 14.34 4.49 -6.23
CA GLU A 175 13.60 5.14 -5.16
C GLU A 175 12.36 4.29 -4.81
N LEU A 176 12.20 3.95 -3.53
CA LEU A 176 11.06 3.22 -3.00
C LEU A 176 10.05 4.15 -2.36
N TRP A 177 10.52 5.13 -1.64
CA TRP A 177 9.72 6.06 -0.87
C TRP A 177 10.47 7.35 -0.62
N ARG A 178 9.72 8.46 -0.56
CA ARG A 178 10.22 9.79 -0.20
C ARG A 178 9.32 10.36 0.89
N GLU A 179 9.92 10.90 1.93
CA GLU A 179 9.14 11.52 2.99
C GLU A 179 8.51 12.86 2.50
N PRO A 180 7.44 13.37 3.15
CA PRO A 180 6.65 14.50 2.62
C PRO A 180 7.43 15.81 2.43
N THR A 181 8.53 16.05 3.16
CA THR A 181 9.36 17.25 2.94
C THR A 181 10.31 17.10 1.75
N GLY A 182 10.40 15.90 1.18
CA GLY A 182 11.23 15.59 0.02
C GLY A 182 12.72 15.39 0.33
N LYS A 183 13.14 15.60 1.58
CA LYS A 183 14.56 15.62 1.96
C LYS A 183 15.16 14.25 2.25
N VAL A 184 14.35 13.28 2.67
CA VAL A 184 14.79 11.91 3.00
C VAL A 184 14.11 10.92 2.09
N LEU A 185 14.88 9.94 1.59
CA LEU A 185 14.42 8.90 0.67
C LEU A 185 14.83 7.52 1.17
N LEU A 186 14.02 6.53 0.81
CA LEU A 186 14.42 5.13 0.82
C LEU A 186 14.68 4.68 -0.62
N MET A 187 15.84 4.12 -0.85
CA MET A 187 16.22 3.59 -2.17
C MET A 187 16.56 2.11 -2.06
N ARG A 188 16.14 1.34 -3.07
CA ARG A 188 16.61 -0.04 -3.22
C ARG A 188 17.87 -0.04 -4.05
N VAL A 189 18.88 -0.77 -3.57
CA VAL A 189 20.17 -0.96 -4.22
C VAL A 189 20.39 -2.46 -4.41
N THR A 190 20.71 -2.89 -5.61
CA THR A 190 21.18 -4.25 -5.87
C THR A 190 22.68 -4.30 -5.73
N VAL A 191 23.20 -5.21 -4.91
CA VAL A 191 24.64 -5.39 -4.72
C VAL A 191 25.26 -5.84 -6.04
N THR A 192 26.29 -5.11 -6.50
CA THR A 192 27.06 -5.44 -7.69
C THR A 192 28.32 -6.20 -7.31
N ASP A 193 28.92 -6.91 -8.27
CA ASP A 193 30.04 -7.83 -8.04
C ASP A 193 31.23 -7.19 -7.31
N GLY A 194 31.53 -5.91 -7.56
CA GLY A 194 32.62 -5.19 -6.87
C GLY A 194 32.36 -4.91 -5.38
N TRP A 195 31.14 -5.13 -4.91
CA TRP A 195 30.81 -5.03 -3.50
C TRP A 195 30.71 -6.38 -2.79
N VAL A 196 30.71 -7.49 -3.53
CA VAL A 196 30.61 -8.84 -2.96
C VAL A 196 31.86 -9.13 -2.13
N GLY A 197 31.65 -9.61 -0.91
CA GLY A 197 32.71 -9.91 0.04
C GLY A 197 33.21 -8.70 0.86
N ARG A 198 32.71 -7.48 0.59
CA ARG A 198 33.10 -6.28 1.34
C ARG A 198 32.14 -6.02 2.51
N PRO A 199 32.63 -5.37 3.57
CA PRO A 199 31.77 -4.93 4.66
C PRO A 199 30.71 -3.95 4.17
N LEU A 200 29.47 -4.08 4.64
CA LEU A 200 28.37 -3.16 4.34
C LEU A 200 28.72 -1.70 4.70
N THR A 201 29.48 -1.49 5.76
CA THR A 201 29.93 -0.16 6.21
C THR A 201 30.75 0.58 5.16
N GLU A 202 31.48 -0.11 4.29
CA GLU A 202 32.23 0.52 3.19
C GLU A 202 31.27 1.11 2.13
N LEU A 203 30.17 0.42 1.81
CA LEU A 203 29.15 0.95 0.93
C LEU A 203 28.47 2.17 1.54
N GLU A 204 28.18 2.15 2.85
CA GLU A 204 27.60 3.29 3.56
C GLU A 204 28.53 4.51 3.52
N GLN A 205 29.81 4.31 3.72
CA GLN A 205 30.82 5.40 3.64
C GLN A 205 30.94 5.96 2.22
N ALA A 206 30.99 5.09 1.20
CA ALA A 206 31.08 5.50 -0.20
C ALA A 206 29.86 6.28 -0.67
N SER A 207 28.68 5.80 -0.31
CA SER A 207 27.39 6.37 -0.75
C SER A 207 26.90 7.55 0.11
N GLY A 208 27.35 7.66 1.37
CA GLY A 208 26.80 8.59 2.35
C GLY A 208 25.42 8.18 2.87
N ALA A 209 24.92 7.01 2.47
CA ALA A 209 23.62 6.48 2.88
C ALA A 209 23.75 5.56 4.10
N ARG A 210 22.61 5.18 4.69
CA ARG A 210 22.52 4.16 5.74
C ARG A 210 21.67 3.00 5.27
N VAL A 211 22.15 1.77 5.44
CA VAL A 211 21.37 0.58 5.12
C VAL A 211 20.35 0.34 6.22
N ALA A 212 19.07 0.49 5.86
CA ALA A 212 17.96 0.26 6.78
C ALA A 212 17.70 -1.25 6.97
N TRP A 213 17.72 -2.03 5.88
CA TRP A 213 17.69 -3.50 5.91
C TRP A 213 18.25 -4.06 4.60
N LEU A 214 18.54 -5.34 4.60
CA LEU A 214 18.89 -6.09 3.40
C LEU A 214 17.91 -7.26 3.18
N VAL A 215 17.75 -7.64 1.92
CA VAL A 215 16.99 -8.85 1.54
C VAL A 215 17.99 -9.81 0.93
N ARG A 216 18.12 -10.99 1.55
CA ARG A 216 19.00 -12.09 1.14
C ARG A 216 18.18 -13.36 1.02
N PHE A 217 18.25 -14.05 -0.11
CA PHE A 217 17.43 -15.25 -0.40
C PHE A 217 15.93 -15.05 -0.17
N GLY A 218 15.42 -13.84 -0.41
CA GLY A 218 14.00 -13.51 -0.22
C GLY A 218 13.61 -13.13 1.21
N GLU A 219 14.53 -13.21 2.19
CA GLU A 219 14.29 -12.85 3.59
C GLU A 219 14.89 -11.49 3.94
N ALA A 220 14.09 -10.65 4.60
CA ALA A 220 14.53 -9.35 5.08
C ALA A 220 15.27 -9.50 6.41
N GLN A 221 16.44 -8.84 6.53
CA GLN A 221 17.31 -8.88 7.71
C GLN A 221 17.79 -7.48 8.06
N LEU A 222 17.89 -7.19 9.36
CA LEU A 222 18.55 -5.97 9.82
C LEU A 222 20.08 -6.17 9.74
N PRO A 223 20.83 -5.20 9.18
CA PRO A 223 22.26 -5.30 9.10
C PRO A 223 22.91 -5.11 10.49
N THR A 224 24.08 -5.70 10.65
CA THR A 224 24.98 -5.44 11.76
C THR A 224 26.27 -4.80 11.25
N PRO A 225 27.09 -4.17 12.08
CA PRO A 225 28.37 -3.62 11.65
C PRO A 225 29.32 -4.63 10.99
N SER A 226 29.14 -5.92 11.29
CA SER A 226 29.90 -7.04 10.73
C SER A 226 29.27 -7.66 9.48
N THR A 227 28.15 -7.11 8.98
CA THR A 227 27.48 -7.64 7.78
C THR A 227 28.38 -7.49 6.56
N VAL A 228 28.64 -8.62 5.90
CA VAL A 228 29.36 -8.68 4.62
C VAL A 228 28.37 -8.85 3.49
N LEU A 229 28.55 -8.07 2.43
CA LEU A 229 27.70 -8.07 1.24
C LEU A 229 27.91 -9.33 0.41
N GLN A 230 26.83 -9.89 -0.11
CA GLN A 230 26.82 -11.11 -0.93
C GLN A 230 26.16 -10.85 -2.30
N SER A 231 26.50 -11.68 -3.26
CA SER A 231 25.82 -11.67 -4.57
C SER A 231 24.34 -11.98 -4.39
N GLY A 232 23.49 -11.18 -5.07
CA GLY A 232 22.05 -11.30 -4.98
C GLY A 232 21.40 -10.56 -3.78
N ASP A 233 22.20 -9.91 -2.93
CA ASP A 233 21.65 -9.03 -1.90
C ASP A 233 20.96 -7.82 -2.51
N HIS A 234 19.78 -7.51 -2.00
CA HIS A 234 19.09 -6.25 -2.23
C HIS A 234 19.08 -5.42 -0.95
N LEU A 235 19.66 -4.25 -0.99
CA LEU A 235 19.70 -3.34 0.16
C LEU A 235 18.59 -2.32 0.06
N VAL A 236 18.02 -1.92 1.18
CA VAL A 236 17.23 -0.69 1.26
C VAL A 236 18.04 0.30 2.09
N VAL A 237 18.38 1.41 1.45
CA VAL A 237 19.19 2.46 2.03
C VAL A 237 18.35 3.70 2.29
N ALA A 238 18.54 4.33 3.43
CA ALA A 238 18.04 5.67 3.72
C ALA A 238 19.11 6.69 3.33
N THR A 239 18.73 7.68 2.54
CA THR A 239 19.62 8.75 2.08
C THR A 239 18.89 10.09 2.05
N THR A 240 19.62 11.17 1.84
CA THR A 240 19.05 12.49 1.57
C THR A 240 19.10 12.80 0.08
N ASP A 241 18.26 13.73 -0.37
CA ASP A 241 18.22 14.15 -1.78
C ASP A 241 19.60 14.54 -2.31
N GLU A 242 20.41 15.20 -1.46
CA GLU A 242 21.78 15.62 -1.76
C GLU A 242 22.72 14.45 -2.07
N PHE A 243 22.53 13.28 -1.45
CA PHE A 243 23.41 12.12 -1.62
C PHE A 243 22.89 11.09 -2.64
N THR A 244 21.78 11.36 -3.31
CA THR A 244 21.18 10.42 -4.29
C THR A 244 22.19 10.04 -5.39
N ASP A 245 22.88 11.02 -5.96
CA ASP A 245 23.88 10.78 -7.02
C ASP A 245 25.08 9.96 -6.52
N ARG A 246 25.48 10.14 -5.26
CA ARG A 246 26.54 9.34 -4.65
C ARG A 246 26.12 7.89 -4.45
N VAL A 247 24.85 7.62 -4.14
CA VAL A 247 24.35 6.25 -4.07
C VAL A 247 24.45 5.58 -5.44
N HIS A 248 24.04 6.26 -6.52
CA HIS A 248 24.18 5.74 -7.88
C HIS A 248 25.64 5.48 -8.24
N GLN A 249 26.53 6.44 -8.00
CA GLN A 249 27.96 6.31 -8.29
C GLN A 249 28.62 5.17 -7.49
N ALA A 250 28.31 5.01 -6.22
CA ALA A 250 28.85 3.94 -5.40
C ALA A 250 28.46 2.56 -5.94
N VAL A 251 27.22 2.40 -6.41
CA VAL A 251 26.75 1.15 -7.02
C VAL A 251 27.42 0.88 -8.37
N GLU A 252 27.64 1.90 -9.19
CA GLU A 252 28.32 1.80 -10.48
C GLU A 252 29.83 1.50 -10.34
N GLN A 253 30.51 2.11 -9.39
CA GLN A 253 31.93 1.84 -9.10
C GLN A 253 32.18 0.39 -8.72
N GLY A 254 31.23 -0.26 -8.05
CA GLY A 254 31.26 -1.70 -7.79
C GLY A 254 31.22 -2.57 -9.06
N THR A 255 30.88 -2.03 -10.23
CA THR A 255 30.92 -2.76 -11.52
C THR A 255 32.27 -2.68 -12.20
N SER A 256 33.13 -1.70 -11.88
CA SER A 256 34.41 -1.46 -12.57
C SER A 256 35.58 -2.30 -12.05
N GLY A 257 35.39 -3.06 -10.95
CA GLY A 257 36.44 -3.86 -10.30
C GLY A 257 36.61 -5.31 -10.82
N GLY A 258 35.86 -5.73 -11.81
CA GLY A 258 35.81 -7.13 -12.29
C GLY A 258 36.57 -7.42 -13.59
N GLN A 259 37.59 -6.63 -13.94
CA GLN A 259 38.50 -6.97 -15.05
C GLN A 259 39.95 -7.02 -14.54
N HIS A 260 40.32 -8.17 -13.99
CA HIS A 260 41.69 -8.64 -13.95
C HIS A 260 41.70 -10.17 -13.96
#